data_8303275445664be4f4d533ab2db6a4f3
#
_entry.id   8303275445664be4f4d533ab2db6a4f3
#
_cell.length_a   1.000
_cell.length_b   1.000
_cell.length_c   1.000
_cell.angle_alpha   90.00
_cell.angle_beta   90.00
_cell.angle_gamma   90.00
#
_symmetry.space_group_name_H-M   'P 1'
#
loop_
_entity.id
_entity.type
_entity.pdbx_description
1 polymer ?
#
loop_
_entity_poly.entity_id
_entity_poly.type
_entity_poly.pdbx_seq_one_letter_code
_entity_poly.pdbx_strand_id
1 'polypeptide(L)'
;FGKNYKPEMSYEHRGLVIGVKQKLLYVLPIFSYDPAKHLDVYHHIDNPASKSDMFLLKASEFSFINHDSVLKLNDIRTVSINRILYQQNGMIPPVSDTYKQIEQLVLQKYFSSFYYDYNQLQQKAVSLEEQQKENDAAIKKLTSENEELKKQLSALQKQLSKNNDNQ
;
A
#
# COMPACT_ATOMS: atom_id res chain seq x y z
N PHE A 1 -6.03 26.01 12.75
CA PHE A 1 -7.18 25.53 13.54
C PHE A 1 -7.50 26.59 14.61
N GLY A 2 -8.78 26.80 14.96
CA GLY A 2 -9.17 27.69 16.05
C GLY A 2 -8.92 27.07 17.44
N LYS A 3 -9.47 27.71 18.48
CA LYS A 3 -9.52 27.11 19.83
C LYS A 3 -10.41 25.87 19.81
N ASN A 4 -9.89 24.73 20.27
CA ASN A 4 -10.63 23.48 20.36
C ASN A 4 -10.54 22.93 21.80
N TYR A 5 -11.42 22.01 22.14
CA TYR A 5 -11.33 21.26 23.39
C TYR A 5 -10.26 20.16 23.29
N LYS A 6 -9.58 19.90 24.41
CA LYS A 6 -8.66 18.74 24.47
C LYS A 6 -9.43 17.44 24.15
N PRO A 7 -8.84 16.50 23.41
CA PRO A 7 -7.43 16.42 22.97
C PRO A 7 -7.14 17.08 21.62
N GLU A 8 -8.04 17.86 21.05
CA GLU A 8 -7.87 18.50 19.75
C GLU A 8 -6.78 19.57 19.75
N MET A 9 -6.08 19.71 18.63
CA MET A 9 -5.07 20.76 18.44
C MET A 9 -5.74 22.12 18.26
N SER A 10 -5.19 23.15 18.92
CA SER A 10 -5.62 24.52 18.82
C SER A 10 -4.58 25.41 18.13
N TYR A 11 -4.99 26.57 17.62
CA TYR A 11 -4.13 27.56 16.95
C TYR A 11 -3.62 27.13 15.57
N GLU A 12 -2.53 27.76 15.11
CA GLU A 12 -1.90 27.49 13.82
C GLU A 12 -1.02 26.25 13.90
N HIS A 13 -1.28 25.28 13.03
CA HIS A 13 -0.49 24.08 12.92
C HIS A 13 -0.29 23.71 11.47
N ARG A 14 0.81 23.02 11.19
CA ARG A 14 1.03 22.36 9.91
C ARG A 14 0.08 21.16 9.78
N GLY A 15 -0.25 20.82 8.55
CA GLY A 15 -1.04 19.64 8.26
C GLY A 15 -0.64 19.01 6.94
N LEU A 16 -0.65 17.68 6.90
CA LEU A 16 -0.52 16.94 5.66
C LEU A 16 -1.91 16.80 5.03
N VAL A 17 -2.08 17.28 3.81
CA VAL A 17 -3.31 17.07 3.04
C VAL A 17 -3.28 15.65 2.48
N ILE A 18 -4.25 14.84 2.88
CA ILE A 18 -4.42 13.45 2.42
C ILE A 18 -5.57 13.29 1.44
N GLY A 19 -6.38 14.32 1.26
CA GLY A 19 -7.47 14.30 0.30
C GLY A 19 -8.05 15.68 0.07
N VAL A 20 -8.66 15.85 -1.10
CA VAL A 20 -9.31 17.09 -1.51
C VAL A 20 -10.68 16.76 -2.12
N LYS A 21 -11.72 17.42 -1.65
CA LYS A 21 -13.05 17.32 -2.27
C LYS A 21 -13.70 18.70 -2.32
N GLN A 22 -13.90 19.22 -3.52
CA GLN A 22 -14.42 20.57 -3.75
C GLN A 22 -13.53 21.64 -3.07
N LYS A 23 -14.06 22.38 -2.10
CA LYS A 23 -13.35 23.41 -1.32
C LYS A 23 -12.94 22.92 0.07
N LEU A 24 -12.95 21.61 0.31
CA LEU A 24 -12.60 20.98 1.56
C LEU A 24 -11.33 20.15 1.40
N LEU A 25 -10.46 20.24 2.39
CA LEU A 25 -9.24 19.46 2.52
C LEU A 25 -9.39 18.49 3.70
N TYR A 26 -8.98 17.26 3.52
CA TYR A 26 -8.80 16.30 4.60
C TYR A 26 -7.35 16.35 5.03
N VAL A 27 -7.11 16.67 6.29
CA VAL A 27 -5.78 17.03 6.80
C VAL A 27 -5.45 16.22 8.04
N LEU A 28 -4.24 15.66 8.07
CA LEU A 28 -3.63 15.12 9.27
C LEU A 28 -2.75 16.21 9.90
N PRO A 29 -2.95 16.56 11.19
CA PRO A 29 -2.12 17.52 11.89
C PRO A 29 -0.67 17.04 12.02
N ILE A 30 0.26 17.98 11.86
CA ILE A 30 1.70 17.77 12.04
C ILE A 30 2.16 18.61 13.23
N PHE A 31 2.99 18.05 14.08
CA PHE A 31 3.65 18.75 15.16
C PHE A 31 5.10 18.29 15.33
N SER A 32 5.91 19.10 16.03
CA SER A 32 7.32 18.79 16.23
C SER A 32 7.48 17.51 17.06
N TYR A 33 8.39 16.65 16.62
CA TYR A 33 8.78 15.47 17.38
C TYR A 33 9.61 15.88 18.60
N ASP A 34 9.27 15.34 19.76
CA ASP A 34 10.01 15.51 21.02
C ASP A 34 10.19 14.09 21.60
N PRO A 35 11.40 13.54 21.56
CA PRO A 35 11.64 12.16 22.03
C PRO A 35 11.36 11.97 23.53
N ALA A 36 11.38 13.04 24.33
CA ALA A 36 11.06 12.96 25.75
C ALA A 36 9.54 12.81 26.00
N LYS A 37 8.71 13.30 25.09
CA LYS A 37 7.24 13.26 25.20
C LYS A 37 6.61 12.18 24.32
N HIS A 38 7.22 11.87 23.19
CA HIS A 38 6.72 10.91 22.19
C HIS A 38 7.52 9.62 22.27
N LEU A 39 7.33 8.87 23.37
CA LEU A 39 8.11 7.65 23.68
C LEU A 39 7.84 6.50 22.70
N ASP A 40 6.63 6.45 22.14
CA ASP A 40 6.25 5.47 21.13
C ASP A 40 5.67 6.17 19.91
N VAL A 41 6.38 6.10 18.80
CA VAL A 41 5.94 6.61 17.48
C VAL A 41 6.18 5.54 16.44
N TYR A 42 5.25 5.41 15.51
CA TYR A 42 5.41 4.50 14.39
C TYR A 42 6.38 5.08 13.37
N HIS A 43 7.34 4.26 12.94
CA HIS A 43 8.17 4.53 11.77
C HIS A 43 8.45 3.22 11.05
N HIS A 44 8.28 3.20 9.74
CA HIS A 44 8.31 1.99 8.94
C HIS A 44 9.65 1.23 8.96
N ILE A 45 10.75 1.92 9.26
CA ILE A 45 12.09 1.31 9.39
C ILE A 45 12.45 1.14 10.86
N ASP A 46 12.38 2.23 11.67
CA ASP A 46 12.96 2.22 13.02
C ASP A 46 12.05 1.59 14.06
N ASN A 47 10.73 1.70 13.89
CA ASN A 47 9.75 1.18 14.85
C ASN A 47 8.46 0.70 14.14
N PRO A 48 8.56 -0.33 13.26
CA PRO A 48 7.41 -0.83 12.50
C PRO A 48 6.39 -1.59 13.35
N ALA A 49 6.76 -2.00 14.55
CA ALA A 49 5.87 -2.72 15.47
C ALA A 49 5.02 -1.81 16.35
N SER A 50 5.29 -0.50 16.37
CA SER A 50 4.50 0.47 17.12
C SER A 50 3.04 0.47 16.68
N LYS A 51 2.14 0.52 17.67
CA LYS A 51 0.70 0.72 17.46
C LYS A 51 0.25 2.15 17.72
N SER A 52 1.21 3.06 17.82
CA SER A 52 0.96 4.47 18.11
C SER A 52 0.07 5.13 17.06
N ASP A 53 -0.68 6.13 17.49
CA ASP A 53 -1.42 7.04 16.60
C ASP A 53 -0.52 8.13 16.01
N MET A 54 0.77 8.09 16.30
CA MET A 54 1.76 9.07 15.86
C MET A 54 2.69 8.42 14.83
N PHE A 55 2.74 8.99 13.64
CA PHE A 55 3.64 8.58 12.57
C PHE A 55 4.82 9.54 12.48
N LEU A 56 6.05 9.04 12.62
CA LEU A 56 7.25 9.86 12.54
C LEU A 56 7.59 10.17 11.08
N LEU A 57 7.77 11.46 10.80
CA LEU A 57 8.35 11.98 9.58
C LEU A 57 9.75 12.51 9.90
N LYS A 58 10.78 11.93 9.35
CA LYS A 58 12.17 12.39 9.56
C LYS A 58 12.54 13.51 8.60
N ALA A 59 13.19 14.53 9.12
CA ALA A 59 13.70 15.64 8.31
C ALA A 59 14.76 15.18 7.28
N SER A 60 15.45 14.08 7.55
CA SER A 60 16.39 13.47 6.61
C SER A 60 15.73 12.85 5.37
N GLU A 61 14.44 12.50 5.46
CA GLU A 61 13.68 11.86 4.38
C GLU A 61 12.92 12.87 3.52
N PHE A 62 12.57 14.03 4.09
CA PHE A 62 11.70 15.02 3.44
C PHE A 62 12.27 16.43 3.54
N SER A 63 12.71 16.99 2.41
CA SER A 63 13.30 18.33 2.33
C SER A 63 12.36 19.48 2.72
N PHE A 64 11.06 19.23 2.79
CA PHE A 64 10.06 20.23 3.16
C PHE A 64 9.82 20.34 4.68
N ILE A 65 10.44 19.47 5.48
CA ILE A 65 10.43 19.57 6.95
C ILE A 65 11.82 19.89 7.47
N ASN A 66 11.91 20.87 8.39
CA ASN A 66 13.18 21.35 8.91
C ASN A 66 13.65 20.60 10.16
N HIS A 67 12.79 19.81 10.75
CA HIS A 67 13.04 18.98 11.94
C HIS A 67 12.09 17.81 11.96
N ASP A 68 12.46 16.76 12.66
CA ASP A 68 11.62 15.57 12.81
C ASP A 68 10.25 15.95 13.33
N SER A 69 9.23 15.39 12.71
CA SER A 69 7.84 15.77 12.97
C SER A 69 6.98 14.52 13.10
N VAL A 70 5.84 14.64 13.76
CA VAL A 70 4.88 13.56 13.89
C VAL A 70 3.54 13.94 13.28
N LEU A 71 2.96 13.01 12.52
CA LEU A 71 1.59 13.06 12.05
C LEU A 71 0.68 12.43 13.11
N LYS A 72 -0.41 13.11 13.44
CA LYS A 72 -1.43 12.55 14.33
C LYS A 72 -2.48 11.81 13.49
N LEU A 73 -2.34 10.49 13.39
CA LEU A 73 -3.17 9.64 12.52
C LEU A 73 -4.62 9.53 12.99
N ASN A 74 -4.90 9.72 14.27
CA ASN A 74 -6.23 9.63 14.86
C ASN A 74 -6.97 10.97 14.95
N ASP A 75 -6.51 12.01 14.23
CA ASP A 75 -7.11 13.35 14.25
C ASP A 75 -7.25 13.91 12.82
N ILE A 76 -7.96 13.16 11.95
CA ILE A 76 -8.28 13.68 10.61
C ILE A 76 -9.25 14.87 10.77
N ARG A 77 -8.91 15.98 10.10
CA ARG A 77 -9.72 17.18 10.09
C ARG A 77 -10.14 17.58 8.69
N THR A 78 -11.37 18.02 8.59
CA THR A 78 -11.87 18.67 7.39
C THR A 78 -11.69 20.17 7.53
N VAL A 79 -10.92 20.76 6.64
CA VAL A 79 -10.59 22.19 6.64
C VAL A 79 -11.00 22.84 5.33
N SER A 80 -11.70 23.98 5.39
CA SER A 80 -11.98 24.76 4.20
C SER A 80 -10.68 25.33 3.61
N ILE A 81 -10.55 25.32 2.28
CA ILE A 81 -9.42 25.92 1.57
C ILE A 81 -9.21 27.40 1.96
N ASN A 82 -10.28 28.10 2.30
CA ASN A 82 -10.22 29.50 2.73
C ASN A 82 -9.59 29.70 4.12
N ARG A 83 -9.33 28.64 4.86
CA ARG A 83 -8.67 28.68 6.17
C ARG A 83 -7.18 28.38 6.10
N ILE A 84 -6.65 28.16 4.90
CA ILE A 84 -5.22 27.96 4.68
C ILE A 84 -4.54 29.33 4.73
N LEU A 85 -3.58 29.48 5.62
CA LEU A 85 -2.79 30.71 5.72
C LEU A 85 -1.70 30.75 4.66
N TYR A 86 -1.00 29.62 4.46
CA TYR A 86 0.02 29.45 3.43
C TYR A 86 0.18 27.98 3.08
N GLN A 87 0.67 27.72 1.88
CA GLN A 87 1.01 26.39 1.41
C GLN A 87 2.54 26.25 1.38
N GLN A 88 3.04 25.19 1.98
CA GLN A 88 4.44 24.81 1.89
C GLN A 88 4.65 23.94 0.65
N ASN A 89 5.68 24.24 -0.13
CA ASN A 89 6.05 23.45 -1.30
C ASN A 89 6.74 22.16 -0.84
N GLY A 90 5.98 21.08 -0.81
CA GLY A 90 6.47 19.76 -0.46
C GLY A 90 5.36 18.72 -0.57
N MET A 91 5.74 17.53 -0.97
CA MET A 91 4.80 16.42 -1.17
C MET A 91 5.47 15.10 -0.79
N ILE A 92 4.73 14.24 -0.11
CA ILE A 92 5.07 12.82 -0.02
C ILE A 92 4.49 12.16 -1.27
N PRO A 93 5.31 11.60 -2.18
CA PRO A 93 4.80 11.03 -3.41
C PRO A 93 3.78 9.92 -3.14
N PRO A 94 2.60 9.90 -3.81
CA PRO A 94 1.58 8.87 -3.58
C PRO A 94 2.04 7.43 -3.84
N VAL A 95 3.06 7.28 -4.70
CA VAL A 95 3.66 5.97 -5.01
C VAL A 95 4.70 5.51 -3.97
N SER A 96 5.12 6.39 -3.04
CA SER A 96 6.10 6.06 -2.02
C SER A 96 5.53 5.12 -0.97
N ASP A 97 6.42 4.30 -0.39
CA ASP A 97 6.02 3.39 0.69
C ASP A 97 5.52 4.15 1.93
N THR A 98 6.12 5.30 2.23
CA THR A 98 5.67 6.18 3.32
C THR A 98 4.22 6.63 3.14
N TYR A 99 3.85 7.07 1.92
CA TYR A 99 2.47 7.52 1.64
C TYR A 99 1.48 6.37 1.78
N LYS A 100 1.78 5.22 1.16
CA LYS A 100 0.96 4.01 1.26
C LYS A 100 0.76 3.55 2.70
N GLN A 101 1.81 3.65 3.52
CA GLN A 101 1.74 3.30 4.93
C GLN A 101 0.86 4.25 5.73
N ILE A 102 0.96 5.56 5.47
CA ILE A 102 0.06 6.55 6.08
C ILE A 102 -1.39 6.23 5.72
N GLU A 103 -1.69 5.97 4.44
CA GLU A 103 -3.03 5.60 4.00
C GLU A 103 -3.54 4.33 4.68
N GLN A 104 -2.73 3.28 4.73
CA GLN A 104 -3.09 2.01 5.37
C GLN A 104 -3.37 2.18 6.86
N LEU A 105 -2.54 2.92 7.57
CA LEU A 105 -2.73 3.17 9.00
C LEU A 105 -3.97 4.02 9.27
N VAL A 106 -4.24 5.02 8.45
CA VAL A 106 -5.46 5.82 8.51
C VAL A 106 -6.68 4.94 8.25
N LEU A 107 -6.65 4.13 7.20
CA LEU A 107 -7.73 3.21 6.86
C LEU A 107 -7.99 2.21 7.99
N GLN A 108 -6.95 1.63 8.56
CA GLN A 108 -7.04 0.71 9.69
C GLN A 108 -7.69 1.35 10.92
N LYS A 109 -7.36 2.60 11.23
CA LYS A 109 -7.84 3.30 12.42
C LYS A 109 -9.29 3.75 12.31
N TYR A 110 -9.71 4.24 11.16
CA TYR A 110 -11.05 4.81 10.96
C TYR A 110 -12.05 3.84 10.34
N PHE A 111 -11.56 2.85 9.58
CA PHE A 111 -12.36 1.92 8.80
C PHE A 111 -11.84 0.49 8.92
N SER A 112 -11.71 0.00 10.15
CA SER A 112 -11.06 -1.27 10.46
C SER A 112 -11.67 -2.48 9.75
N SER A 113 -13.00 -2.55 9.60
CA SER A 113 -13.67 -3.61 8.85
C SER A 113 -13.32 -3.57 7.37
N PHE A 114 -13.36 -2.38 6.77
CA PHE A 114 -13.00 -2.19 5.37
C PHE A 114 -11.52 -2.53 5.11
N TYR A 115 -10.64 -2.14 6.02
CA TYR A 115 -9.22 -2.50 5.97
C TYR A 115 -9.00 -4.01 6.04
N TYR A 116 -9.73 -4.71 6.91
CA TYR A 116 -9.68 -6.15 7.00
C TYR A 116 -10.12 -6.82 5.68
N ASP A 117 -11.25 -6.43 5.13
CA ASP A 117 -11.77 -6.96 3.87
C ASP A 117 -10.82 -6.70 2.70
N TYR A 118 -10.25 -5.50 2.63
CA TYR A 118 -9.25 -5.14 1.63
C TYR A 118 -8.01 -6.04 1.70
N ASN A 119 -7.47 -6.28 2.89
CA ASN A 119 -6.32 -7.16 3.07
C ASN A 119 -6.64 -8.62 2.70
N GLN A 120 -7.83 -9.10 3.02
CA GLN A 120 -8.30 -10.43 2.62
C GLN A 120 -8.35 -10.55 1.09
N LEU A 121 -8.88 -9.55 0.42
CA LEU A 121 -8.93 -9.51 -1.05
C LEU A 121 -7.53 -9.46 -1.68
N GLN A 122 -6.62 -8.67 -1.13
CA GLN A 122 -5.23 -8.62 -1.59
C GLN A 122 -4.53 -9.98 -1.45
N GLN A 123 -4.64 -10.63 -0.30
CA GLN A 123 -4.04 -11.95 -0.08
C GLN A 123 -4.61 -12.98 -1.06
N LYS A 124 -5.92 -12.94 -1.30
CA LYS A 124 -6.59 -13.82 -2.25
C LYS A 124 -6.13 -13.55 -3.69
N ALA A 125 -5.94 -12.29 -4.07
CA ALA A 125 -5.43 -11.93 -5.40
C ALA A 125 -4.01 -12.47 -5.62
N VAL A 126 -3.11 -12.30 -4.67
CA VAL A 126 -1.73 -12.84 -4.73
C VAL A 126 -1.75 -14.37 -4.86
N SER A 127 -2.55 -15.05 -4.03
CA SER A 127 -2.69 -16.51 -4.09
C SER A 127 -3.21 -17.01 -5.44
N LEU A 128 -4.17 -16.30 -6.04
CA LEU A 128 -4.70 -16.64 -7.36
C LEU A 128 -3.69 -16.41 -8.48
N GLU A 129 -2.88 -15.35 -8.39
CA GLU A 129 -1.79 -15.10 -9.35
C GLU A 129 -0.71 -16.19 -9.31
N GLU A 130 -0.35 -16.65 -8.11
CA GLU A 130 0.58 -17.77 -7.94
C GLU A 130 0.01 -19.06 -8.53
N GLN A 131 -1.23 -19.37 -8.23
CA GLN A 131 -1.92 -20.56 -8.76
C GLN A 131 -2.06 -20.52 -10.30
N GLN A 132 -2.29 -19.34 -10.86
CA GLN A 132 -2.33 -19.17 -12.31
C GLN A 132 -0.96 -19.45 -12.94
N LYS A 133 0.13 -18.95 -12.36
CA LYS A 133 1.49 -19.25 -12.85
C LYS A 133 1.81 -20.74 -12.82
N GLU A 134 1.42 -21.44 -11.76
CA GLU A 134 1.60 -22.89 -11.65
C GLU A 134 0.78 -23.63 -12.72
N ASN A 135 -0.48 -23.24 -12.93
CA ASN A 135 -1.33 -23.83 -13.94
C ASN A 135 -0.78 -23.59 -15.35
N ASP A 136 -0.30 -22.39 -15.66
CA ASP A 136 0.30 -22.07 -16.96
C ASP A 136 1.55 -22.91 -17.23
N ALA A 137 2.39 -23.11 -16.20
CA ALA A 137 3.55 -23.98 -16.31
C ALA A 137 3.16 -25.46 -16.55
N ALA A 138 2.14 -25.96 -15.86
CA ALA A 138 1.61 -27.30 -16.04
C ALA A 138 1.00 -27.49 -17.43
N ILE A 139 0.23 -26.54 -17.94
CA ILE A 139 -0.34 -26.55 -19.28
C ILE A 139 0.77 -26.60 -20.33
N LYS A 140 1.80 -25.79 -20.18
CA LYS A 140 2.95 -25.78 -21.10
C LYS A 140 3.64 -27.13 -21.15
N LYS A 141 3.86 -27.76 -19.99
CA LYS A 141 4.47 -29.09 -19.88
C LYS A 141 3.60 -30.16 -20.57
N LEU A 142 2.31 -30.20 -20.23
CA LEU A 142 1.35 -31.16 -20.83
C LEU A 142 1.20 -30.98 -22.34
N THR A 143 1.26 -29.75 -22.84
CA THR A 143 1.22 -29.46 -24.26
C THR A 143 2.44 -30.05 -24.97
N SER A 144 3.63 -29.87 -24.42
CA SER A 144 4.87 -30.45 -24.94
C SER A 144 4.86 -31.99 -24.95
N GLU A 145 4.41 -32.61 -23.87
CA GLU A 145 4.26 -34.05 -23.75
C GLU A 145 3.25 -34.60 -24.77
N ASN A 146 2.11 -33.91 -24.98
CA ASN A 146 1.12 -34.28 -26.00
C ASN A 146 1.69 -34.21 -27.40
N GLU A 147 2.48 -33.20 -27.72
CA GLU A 147 3.12 -33.09 -29.05
C GLU A 147 4.13 -34.23 -29.27
N GLU A 148 4.88 -34.59 -28.27
CA GLU A 148 5.82 -35.72 -28.36
C GLU A 148 5.08 -37.04 -28.55
N LEU A 149 4.03 -37.32 -27.78
CA LEU A 149 3.19 -38.49 -27.90
C LEU A 149 2.55 -38.60 -29.31
N LYS A 150 2.07 -37.49 -29.84
CA LYS A 150 1.52 -37.45 -31.23
C LYS A 150 2.56 -37.83 -32.28
N LYS A 151 3.82 -37.35 -32.12
CA LYS A 151 4.92 -37.75 -33.02
C LYS A 151 5.22 -39.23 -32.93
N GLN A 152 5.29 -39.79 -31.74
CA GLN A 152 5.53 -41.22 -31.51
C GLN A 152 4.40 -42.07 -32.13
N LEU A 153 3.14 -41.66 -31.92
CA LEU A 153 1.98 -42.34 -32.48
C LEU A 153 2.00 -42.35 -34.00
N SER A 154 2.34 -41.23 -34.63
CA SER A 154 2.48 -41.13 -36.07
C SER A 154 3.60 -41.99 -36.65
N ALA A 155 4.72 -42.12 -35.92
CA ALA A 155 5.83 -42.96 -36.29
C ALA A 155 5.45 -44.45 -36.22
N LEU A 156 4.78 -44.87 -35.16
CA LEU A 156 4.28 -46.26 -35.01
C LEU A 156 3.27 -46.64 -36.08
N GLN A 157 2.34 -45.74 -36.41
CA GLN A 157 1.37 -45.97 -37.49
C GLN A 157 2.04 -46.19 -38.87
N LYS A 158 3.09 -45.38 -39.15
CA LYS A 158 3.91 -45.57 -40.38
C LYS A 158 4.67 -46.89 -40.40
N GLN A 159 5.13 -47.39 -39.28
CA GLN A 159 5.80 -48.70 -39.19
C GLN A 159 4.82 -49.84 -39.41
N LEU A 160 3.61 -49.77 -38.85
CA LEU A 160 2.55 -50.75 -39.02
C LEU A 160 2.07 -50.85 -40.47
N SER A 161 1.88 -49.73 -41.16
CA SER A 161 1.51 -49.73 -42.56
C SER A 161 2.57 -50.38 -43.46
N LYS A 162 3.86 -50.09 -43.23
CA LYS A 162 4.96 -50.73 -43.97
C LYS A 162 5.06 -52.26 -43.77
N ASN A 163 4.73 -52.75 -42.58
CA ASN A 163 4.77 -54.19 -42.29
C ASN A 163 3.59 -54.93 -42.91
N ASN A 164 2.43 -54.27 -43.09
CA ASN A 164 1.27 -54.87 -43.80
C ASN A 164 1.40 -54.91 -45.35
N ASP A 165 2.18 -53.98 -45.91
CA ASP A 165 2.44 -53.97 -47.38
C ASP A 165 3.52 -54.98 -47.79
N ASN A 166 4.23 -55.62 -46.84
CA ASN A 166 5.27 -56.62 -47.11
C ASN A 166 4.80 -58.07 -46.86
N GLN A 167 3.51 -58.28 -46.61
CA GLN A 167 2.87 -59.63 -46.59
C GLN A 167 1.98 -59.87 -47.82
#